data_94a97fb520e614613d63786734e97c6d
#
_entry.id   94a97fb520e614613d63786734e97c6d
#
_cell.length_a   1.000
_cell.length_b   1.000
_cell.length_c   1.000
_cell.angle_alpha   90.00
_cell.angle_beta   90.00
_cell.angle_gamma   90.00
#
_symmetry.space_group_name_H-M   'P 1'
#
loop_
_entity.id
_entity.type
_entity.pdbx_description
1 polymer ?
#
loop_
_entity_poly.entity_id
_entity_poly.type
_entity_poly.pdbx_seq_one_letter_code
_entity_poly.pdbx_strand_id
1 'polypeptide(L)'
;MSFERTTPCGVISGTACQWPGIAAYKGIRYATAGRWEFPVPVTHWDGVYDATQYGACCYQPRAFYDEAAAPGKAFYYNEFRKGETYTYSEDCLFLNIWAPADAAPGDRLPVIFYIHGGGFTGGCGHEKHFDGPVWPTKGCVAVTINYRLGPMGFVCLPELADEAGSTGNYAFLDQLAALQWVRANIAAFGGDANNITIMGQSAGAMSVQQLVLSPITRGLFSKAVMSSGGGVSQMLRAKPAEAHYLFWKQVMEAAGCSTLAEFRALAPAQLFAAWDAVRTQPQFKGLGCEPVVDGRFQVKTGPETLAADEQHHIPYLIGFTSEDIVPPYLYQMAQDWCARNADSYGWFFDRQLPGDDRGAWHSSDLWYWFGTLAHCWRPFTEKDTALSAQMVDYLTNFAKTGNPNGTDLPQWQTVTAQQTDFLRLGEEPTHMGSVDVQKLLWTMQNVPAVGE
;
A
#
# COMPACT_ATOMS: atom_id res chain seq x y z
N MET A 1 -5.75 -6.67 -31.41
CA MET A 1 -4.42 -6.98 -30.86
C MET A 1 -4.58 -8.13 -29.88
N SER A 2 -3.66 -9.10 -29.90
CA SER A 2 -3.63 -10.12 -28.85
C SER A 2 -2.93 -9.54 -27.64
N PHE A 3 -3.52 -9.70 -26.45
CA PHE A 3 -2.93 -9.30 -25.15
C PHE A 3 -2.30 -10.51 -24.45
N GLU A 4 -1.91 -11.53 -25.20
CA GLU A 4 -1.20 -12.68 -24.66
C GLU A 4 0.25 -12.37 -24.39
N ARG A 5 0.76 -12.92 -23.27
CA ARG A 5 2.17 -12.88 -22.87
C ARG A 5 2.61 -14.26 -22.42
N THR A 6 3.86 -14.60 -22.71
CA THR A 6 4.49 -15.81 -22.19
C THR A 6 5.33 -15.43 -20.99
N THR A 7 4.97 -15.89 -19.82
CA THR A 7 5.70 -15.70 -18.56
C THR A 7 6.40 -16.98 -18.14
N PRO A 8 7.33 -16.96 -17.20
CA PRO A 8 7.87 -18.17 -16.57
C PRO A 8 6.80 -19.11 -15.98
N CYS A 9 5.64 -18.59 -15.57
CA CYS A 9 4.52 -19.40 -15.07
C CYS A 9 3.67 -20.03 -16.16
N GLY A 10 3.75 -19.57 -17.42
CA GLY A 10 2.91 -20.02 -18.55
C GLY A 10 2.36 -18.85 -19.37
N VAL A 11 1.44 -19.15 -20.26
CA VAL A 11 0.78 -18.13 -21.10
C VAL A 11 -0.32 -17.44 -20.32
N ILE A 12 -0.42 -16.12 -20.44
CA ILE A 12 -1.44 -15.28 -19.81
C ILE A 12 -2.11 -14.39 -20.86
N SER A 13 -3.42 -14.24 -20.78
CA SER A 13 -4.22 -13.37 -21.64
C SER A 13 -4.84 -12.23 -20.84
N GLY A 14 -4.54 -10.99 -21.23
CA GLY A 14 -5.10 -9.76 -20.66
C GLY A 14 -6.19 -9.15 -21.52
N THR A 15 -6.49 -7.87 -21.26
CA THR A 15 -7.50 -7.08 -21.96
C THR A 15 -6.99 -5.66 -22.23
N ALA A 16 -7.71 -4.90 -23.06
CA ALA A 16 -7.52 -3.45 -23.15
C ALA A 16 -8.00 -2.77 -21.86
N CYS A 17 -7.42 -1.60 -21.57
CA CYS A 17 -7.95 -0.73 -20.52
C CYS A 17 -8.39 0.63 -21.12
N GLN A 18 -8.79 1.58 -20.27
CA GLN A 18 -9.25 2.91 -20.70
C GLN A 18 -8.19 3.75 -21.40
N TRP A 19 -6.91 3.46 -21.22
CA TRP A 19 -5.81 4.18 -21.87
C TRP A 19 -5.45 3.53 -23.20
N PRO A 20 -5.53 4.27 -24.33
CA PRO A 20 -5.12 3.75 -25.62
C PRO A 20 -3.68 3.24 -25.61
N GLY A 21 -3.47 2.04 -26.14
CA GLY A 21 -2.13 1.42 -26.20
C GLY A 21 -1.65 0.78 -24.90
N ILE A 22 -2.50 0.69 -23.87
CA ILE A 22 -2.18 0.01 -22.62
C ILE A 22 -3.01 -1.28 -22.49
N ALA A 23 -2.34 -2.37 -22.11
CA ALA A 23 -2.95 -3.64 -21.75
C ALA A 23 -3.07 -3.77 -20.23
N ALA A 24 -4.15 -4.40 -19.77
CA ALA A 24 -4.40 -4.74 -18.38
C ALA A 24 -4.43 -6.26 -18.20
N TYR A 25 -3.78 -6.74 -17.17
CA TYR A 25 -3.79 -8.13 -16.72
C TYR A 25 -4.27 -8.14 -15.27
N LYS A 26 -5.49 -8.62 -15.06
CA LYS A 26 -6.24 -8.51 -13.81
C LYS A 26 -6.33 -9.86 -13.12
N GLY A 27 -6.30 -9.88 -11.79
CA GLY A 27 -6.52 -11.08 -11.00
C GLY A 27 -5.47 -12.17 -11.20
N ILE A 28 -4.22 -11.82 -11.38
CA ILE A 28 -3.12 -12.80 -11.50
C ILE A 28 -2.84 -13.36 -10.12
N ARG A 29 -3.00 -14.67 -9.94
CA ARG A 29 -2.67 -15.36 -8.69
C ARG A 29 -1.15 -15.46 -8.54
N TYR A 30 -0.59 -14.76 -7.56
CA TYR A 30 0.85 -14.79 -7.29
C TYR A 30 1.26 -15.85 -6.26
N ALA A 31 0.33 -16.21 -5.37
CA ALA A 31 0.54 -17.22 -4.34
C ALA A 31 -0.78 -17.85 -3.93
N THR A 32 -0.70 -18.98 -3.21
CA THR A 32 -1.78 -19.59 -2.44
C THR A 32 -1.36 -19.67 -0.99
N ALA A 33 -2.34 -19.63 -0.06
CA ALA A 33 -2.08 -19.85 1.36
C ALA A 33 -3.30 -20.44 2.03
N GLY A 34 -3.12 -21.41 2.91
CA GLY A 34 -4.12 -21.76 3.89
C GLY A 34 -4.22 -20.70 4.98
N ARG A 35 -5.27 -20.78 5.81
CA ARG A 35 -5.47 -19.84 6.93
C ARG A 35 -4.29 -19.93 7.89
N TRP A 36 -3.56 -18.79 8.06
CA TRP A 36 -2.37 -18.66 8.89
C TRP A 36 -1.21 -19.56 8.48
N GLU A 37 -1.16 -19.91 7.20
CA GLU A 37 0.00 -20.52 6.57
C GLU A 37 0.79 -19.47 5.79
N PHE A 38 2.08 -19.73 5.59
CA PHE A 38 2.91 -18.88 4.73
C PHE A 38 2.50 -18.99 3.27
N PRO A 39 2.58 -17.89 2.49
CA PRO A 39 2.22 -17.93 1.09
C PRO A 39 3.15 -18.87 0.31
N VAL A 40 2.55 -19.72 -0.53
CA VAL A 40 3.27 -20.59 -1.47
C VAL A 40 3.19 -19.95 -2.84
N PRO A 41 4.34 -19.58 -3.45
CA PRO A 41 4.36 -18.94 -4.77
C PRO A 41 3.73 -19.81 -5.86
N VAL A 42 2.95 -19.19 -6.73
CA VAL A 42 2.51 -19.81 -7.99
C VAL A 42 3.62 -19.69 -9.01
N THR A 43 4.11 -20.84 -9.46
CA THR A 43 5.21 -20.95 -10.43
C THR A 43 4.80 -21.54 -11.78
N HIS A 44 3.56 -22.05 -11.87
CA HIS A 44 3.05 -22.65 -13.10
C HIS A 44 1.51 -22.61 -13.13
N TRP A 45 0.94 -22.53 -14.32
CA TRP A 45 -0.46 -22.82 -14.62
C TRP A 45 -0.59 -23.55 -15.95
N ASP A 46 -1.64 -24.37 -16.08
CA ASP A 46 -1.93 -25.10 -17.31
C ASP A 46 -2.72 -24.21 -18.30
N GLY A 47 -2.39 -24.35 -19.59
CA GLY A 47 -3.09 -23.61 -20.65
C GLY A 47 -2.83 -22.11 -20.63
N VAL A 48 -3.84 -21.32 -21.02
CA VAL A 48 -3.81 -19.87 -21.02
C VAL A 48 -4.52 -19.35 -19.78
N TYR A 49 -3.81 -18.64 -18.93
CA TYR A 49 -4.38 -17.98 -17.74
C TYR A 49 -5.23 -16.78 -18.19
N ASP A 50 -6.51 -16.78 -17.85
CA ASP A 50 -7.42 -15.65 -18.08
C ASP A 50 -7.20 -14.55 -17.03
N ALA A 51 -6.57 -13.47 -17.43
CA ALA A 51 -6.31 -12.28 -16.62
C ALA A 51 -7.17 -11.08 -17.07
N THR A 52 -8.42 -11.31 -17.47
CA THR A 52 -9.33 -10.26 -17.90
C THR A 52 -10.21 -9.72 -16.78
N GLN A 53 -10.31 -10.43 -15.65
CA GLN A 53 -11.17 -10.11 -14.51
C GLN A 53 -10.37 -10.00 -13.22
N TYR A 54 -10.80 -9.12 -12.31
CA TYR A 54 -10.18 -9.01 -10.98
C TYR A 54 -10.40 -10.29 -10.15
N GLY A 55 -9.38 -10.65 -9.37
CA GLY A 55 -9.52 -11.67 -8.33
C GLY A 55 -10.28 -11.15 -7.10
N ALA A 56 -10.63 -12.05 -6.19
CA ALA A 56 -11.31 -11.68 -4.95
C ALA A 56 -10.43 -10.77 -4.07
N CYS A 57 -11.08 -9.84 -3.36
CA CYS A 57 -10.49 -9.10 -2.25
C CYS A 57 -10.32 -10.02 -1.03
N CYS A 58 -9.34 -9.74 -0.19
CA CYS A 58 -9.20 -10.42 1.08
C CYS A 58 -10.40 -10.12 1.99
N TYR A 59 -10.82 -11.11 2.79
CA TYR A 59 -11.86 -10.87 3.80
C TYR A 59 -11.47 -9.70 4.70
N GLN A 60 -12.47 -8.88 5.00
CA GLN A 60 -12.36 -7.64 5.76
C GLN A 60 -13.73 -7.29 6.35
N PRO A 61 -13.85 -6.44 7.40
CA PRO A 61 -15.12 -6.17 8.06
C PRO A 61 -16.27 -5.82 7.10
N ARG A 62 -16.01 -5.01 6.06
CA ARG A 62 -17.02 -4.60 5.08
C ARG A 62 -17.61 -5.74 4.22
N ALA A 63 -17.04 -6.94 4.28
CA ALA A 63 -17.66 -8.12 3.68
C ALA A 63 -18.91 -8.58 4.45
N PHE A 64 -19.13 -8.07 5.68
CA PHE A 64 -20.14 -8.56 6.62
C PHE A 64 -21.17 -7.51 7.02
N TYR A 65 -21.11 -6.28 6.47
CA TYR A 65 -22.08 -5.22 6.71
C TYR A 65 -22.25 -4.30 5.51
N ASP A 66 -23.35 -3.56 5.44
CA ASP A 66 -23.56 -2.52 4.44
C ASP A 66 -22.74 -1.26 4.79
N GLU A 67 -21.66 -1.04 4.07
CA GLU A 67 -20.74 0.07 4.29
C GLU A 67 -21.43 1.44 4.02
N ALA A 68 -22.34 1.49 3.05
CA ALA A 68 -23.05 2.73 2.71
C ALA A 68 -23.94 3.22 3.85
N ALA A 69 -24.51 2.30 4.64
CA ALA A 69 -25.38 2.59 5.77
C ALA A 69 -24.61 2.68 7.10
N ALA A 70 -23.33 2.29 7.16
CA ALA A 70 -22.59 2.25 8.42
C ALA A 70 -22.11 3.65 8.85
N PRO A 71 -22.35 4.06 10.12
CA PRO A 71 -21.84 5.33 10.64
C PRO A 71 -20.33 5.46 10.46
N GLY A 72 -19.86 6.64 10.07
CA GLY A 72 -18.44 6.94 9.87
C GLY A 72 -17.77 6.26 8.66
N LYS A 73 -18.49 5.37 7.93
CA LYS A 73 -17.92 4.66 6.75
C LYS A 73 -18.39 5.23 5.41
N ALA A 74 -19.52 5.90 5.37
CA ALA A 74 -20.15 6.41 4.16
C ALA A 74 -19.25 7.36 3.36
N PHE A 75 -18.38 8.12 4.01
CA PHE A 75 -17.46 9.03 3.31
C PHE A 75 -16.54 8.25 2.36
N TYR A 76 -15.69 7.36 2.88
CA TYR A 76 -14.75 6.58 2.06
C TYR A 76 -15.45 5.61 1.10
N TYR A 77 -16.65 5.13 1.46
CA TYR A 77 -17.48 4.38 0.53
C TYR A 77 -17.84 5.24 -0.70
N ASN A 78 -18.35 6.46 -0.49
CA ASN A 78 -18.72 7.36 -1.58
C ASN A 78 -17.50 7.76 -2.44
N GLU A 79 -16.34 7.97 -1.81
CA GLU A 79 -15.12 8.33 -2.54
C GLU A 79 -14.61 7.18 -3.41
N PHE A 80 -14.40 6.01 -2.83
CA PHE A 80 -13.55 5.00 -3.43
C PHE A 80 -14.28 3.75 -3.94
N ARG A 81 -15.54 3.53 -3.55
CA ARG A 81 -16.20 2.24 -3.77
C ARG A 81 -17.62 2.29 -4.33
N LYS A 82 -18.31 3.44 -4.20
CA LYS A 82 -19.69 3.58 -4.66
C LYS A 82 -19.80 3.26 -6.16
N GLY A 83 -20.69 2.33 -6.48
CA GLY A 83 -20.90 1.85 -7.83
C GLY A 83 -20.08 0.62 -8.21
N GLU A 84 -19.14 0.20 -7.35
CA GLU A 84 -18.34 -1.00 -7.56
C GLU A 84 -18.91 -2.20 -6.80
N THR A 85 -18.61 -3.41 -7.29
CA THR A 85 -18.96 -4.66 -6.63
C THR A 85 -17.69 -5.47 -6.39
N TYR A 86 -17.48 -5.89 -5.14
CA TYR A 86 -16.32 -6.67 -4.73
C TYR A 86 -16.76 -8.06 -4.26
N THR A 87 -16.00 -9.08 -4.64
CA THR A 87 -16.09 -10.42 -4.06
C THR A 87 -15.01 -10.57 -3.00
N TYR A 88 -15.31 -11.31 -1.92
CA TYR A 88 -14.38 -11.51 -0.81
C TYR A 88 -14.10 -13.01 -0.62
N SER A 89 -12.83 -13.35 -0.39
CA SER A 89 -12.39 -14.72 -0.19
C SER A 89 -11.14 -14.77 0.70
N GLU A 90 -10.87 -15.92 1.29
CA GLU A 90 -9.53 -16.22 1.83
C GLU A 90 -8.52 -16.47 0.71
N ASP A 91 -9.00 -17.00 -0.41
CA ASP A 91 -8.24 -17.10 -1.64
C ASP A 91 -8.25 -15.74 -2.36
N CYS A 92 -7.31 -14.88 -1.94
CA CYS A 92 -7.28 -13.46 -2.29
C CYS A 92 -5.90 -12.96 -2.73
N LEU A 93 -4.90 -13.82 -2.84
CA LEU A 93 -3.52 -13.44 -3.14
C LEU A 93 -3.34 -13.20 -4.64
N PHE A 94 -3.95 -12.11 -5.12
CA PHE A 94 -3.93 -11.67 -6.51
C PHE A 94 -3.23 -10.35 -6.69
N LEU A 95 -2.65 -10.15 -7.88
CA LEU A 95 -2.10 -8.87 -8.33
C LEU A 95 -2.68 -8.49 -9.70
N ASN A 96 -2.51 -7.22 -10.06
CA ASN A 96 -2.91 -6.68 -11.35
C ASN A 96 -1.73 -5.96 -11.97
N ILE A 97 -1.62 -6.01 -13.32
CA ILE A 97 -0.54 -5.37 -14.08
C ILE A 97 -1.14 -4.54 -15.20
N TRP A 98 -0.64 -3.32 -15.38
CA TRP A 98 -0.88 -2.49 -16.56
C TRP A 98 0.47 -2.18 -17.21
N ALA A 99 0.56 -2.40 -18.51
CA ALA A 99 1.78 -2.21 -19.29
C ALA A 99 1.46 -1.71 -20.70
N PRO A 100 2.38 -1.04 -21.39
CA PRO A 100 2.22 -0.75 -22.81
C PRO A 100 1.91 -2.06 -23.58
N ALA A 101 0.91 -2.02 -24.46
CA ALA A 101 0.41 -3.21 -25.14
C ALA A 101 1.45 -3.79 -26.11
N ASP A 102 2.38 -2.97 -26.58
CA ASP A 102 3.52 -3.33 -27.45
C ASP A 102 4.80 -3.63 -26.67
N ALA A 103 4.80 -3.47 -25.34
CA ALA A 103 5.98 -3.76 -24.52
C ALA A 103 6.44 -5.22 -24.69
N ALA A 104 7.74 -5.39 -24.85
CA ALA A 104 8.39 -6.66 -25.07
C ALA A 104 9.43 -7.00 -23.99
N PRO A 105 9.74 -8.29 -23.79
CA PRO A 105 10.87 -8.66 -22.95
C PRO A 105 12.15 -7.97 -23.44
N GLY A 106 12.82 -7.21 -22.56
CA GLY A 106 14.03 -6.46 -22.92
C GLY A 106 13.85 -4.93 -22.96
N ASP A 107 12.63 -4.40 -22.97
CA ASP A 107 12.38 -2.95 -22.91
C ASP A 107 12.82 -2.33 -21.58
N ARG A 108 12.86 -3.12 -20.51
CA ARG A 108 13.38 -2.74 -19.20
C ARG A 108 12.69 -1.49 -18.64
N LEU A 109 11.37 -1.44 -18.77
CA LEU A 109 10.56 -0.35 -18.24
C LEU A 109 10.60 -0.35 -16.69
N PRO A 110 10.67 0.82 -16.03
CA PRO A 110 10.57 0.90 -14.58
C PRO A 110 9.20 0.37 -14.11
N VAL A 111 9.20 -0.30 -12.97
CA VAL A 111 8.00 -0.90 -12.37
C VAL A 111 7.59 -0.11 -11.13
N ILE A 112 6.33 0.29 -11.04
CA ILE A 112 5.75 0.87 -9.82
C ILE A 112 4.85 -0.20 -9.21
N PHE A 113 5.24 -0.70 -8.03
CA PHE A 113 4.58 -1.75 -7.27
C PHE A 113 3.83 -1.14 -6.09
N TYR A 114 2.50 -1.09 -6.17
CA TYR A 114 1.66 -0.40 -5.19
C TYR A 114 1.04 -1.35 -4.18
N ILE A 115 1.16 -0.98 -2.91
CA ILE A 115 0.56 -1.65 -1.75
C ILE A 115 -0.54 -0.74 -1.18
N HIS A 116 -1.79 -1.21 -1.21
CA HIS A 116 -2.93 -0.41 -0.75
C HIS A 116 -2.94 -0.19 0.76
N GLY A 117 -3.57 0.91 1.19
CA GLY A 117 -3.85 1.23 2.58
C GLY A 117 -5.14 0.59 3.11
N GLY A 118 -5.74 1.24 4.11
CA GLY A 118 -6.98 0.79 4.74
C GLY A 118 -6.77 0.23 6.16
N GLY A 119 -5.76 0.71 6.89
CA GLY A 119 -5.52 0.37 8.30
C GLY A 119 -5.21 -1.10 8.55
N PHE A 120 -4.73 -1.84 7.56
CA PHE A 120 -4.56 -3.29 7.55
C PHE A 120 -5.86 -4.09 7.77
N THR A 121 -7.00 -3.41 7.74
CA THR A 121 -8.31 -4.01 7.99
C THR A 121 -9.25 -3.92 6.81
N GLY A 122 -8.88 -3.19 5.76
CA GLY A 122 -9.67 -3.00 4.56
C GLY A 122 -8.82 -2.64 3.36
N GLY A 123 -9.43 -2.52 2.20
CA GLY A 123 -8.78 -2.19 0.94
C GLY A 123 -8.64 -3.38 0.00
N CYS A 124 -8.32 -3.07 -1.24
CA CYS A 124 -7.84 -4.02 -2.25
C CYS A 124 -7.13 -3.27 -3.38
N GLY A 125 -6.36 -3.99 -4.19
CA GLY A 125 -5.55 -3.41 -5.26
C GLY A 125 -6.32 -2.95 -6.50
N HIS A 126 -7.66 -2.97 -6.47
CA HIS A 126 -8.51 -2.57 -7.60
C HIS A 126 -9.70 -1.70 -7.18
N GLU A 127 -9.59 -0.93 -6.09
CA GLU A 127 -10.54 0.15 -5.81
C GLU A 127 -10.46 1.23 -6.90
N LYS A 128 -11.52 1.99 -7.13
CA LYS A 128 -11.67 2.93 -8.26
C LYS A 128 -10.47 3.84 -8.51
N HIS A 129 -9.84 4.33 -7.45
CA HIS A 129 -8.70 5.22 -7.54
C HIS A 129 -7.40 4.51 -7.94
N PHE A 130 -7.36 3.18 -7.91
CA PHE A 130 -6.21 2.36 -8.35
C PHE A 130 -6.44 1.70 -9.71
N ASP A 131 -7.68 1.61 -10.18
CA ASP A 131 -8.00 0.93 -11.43
C ASP A 131 -7.52 1.72 -12.65
N GLY A 132 -6.58 1.14 -13.38
CA GLY A 132 -6.02 1.73 -14.57
C GLY A 132 -5.21 3.00 -14.33
N PRO A 133 -4.12 2.94 -13.56
CA PRO A 133 -3.23 4.09 -13.36
C PRO A 133 -2.67 4.59 -14.68
N VAL A 134 -2.41 5.89 -14.77
CA VAL A 134 -1.90 6.52 -16.01
C VAL A 134 -0.41 6.22 -16.25
N TRP A 135 0.32 5.70 -15.27
CA TRP A 135 1.78 5.50 -15.33
C TRP A 135 2.29 4.71 -16.54
N PRO A 136 1.58 3.69 -17.06
CA PRO A 136 2.02 3.00 -18.28
C PRO A 136 2.08 3.90 -19.51
N THR A 137 1.25 4.93 -19.61
CA THR A 137 1.32 5.91 -20.70
C THR A 137 2.59 6.77 -20.66
N LYS A 138 3.29 6.76 -19.51
CA LYS A 138 4.57 7.44 -19.28
C LYS A 138 5.78 6.49 -19.37
N GLY A 139 5.57 5.26 -19.89
CA GLY A 139 6.63 4.26 -20.08
C GLY A 139 7.04 3.56 -18.80
N CYS A 140 6.09 3.27 -17.92
CA CYS A 140 6.28 2.44 -16.73
C CYS A 140 5.41 1.18 -16.83
N VAL A 141 5.67 0.19 -15.99
CA VAL A 141 4.75 -0.90 -15.69
C VAL A 141 4.15 -0.65 -14.33
N ALA A 142 2.82 -0.70 -14.23
CA ALA A 142 2.10 -0.54 -12.96
C ALA A 142 1.68 -1.90 -12.41
N VAL A 143 1.85 -2.11 -11.11
CA VAL A 143 1.42 -3.31 -10.40
C VAL A 143 0.66 -2.90 -9.14
N THR A 144 -0.51 -3.48 -8.91
CA THR A 144 -1.23 -3.39 -7.63
C THR A 144 -1.46 -4.78 -7.06
N ILE A 145 -1.49 -4.91 -5.74
CA ILE A 145 -1.60 -6.22 -5.08
C ILE A 145 -2.70 -6.26 -4.05
N ASN A 146 -3.24 -7.45 -3.79
CA ASN A 146 -3.97 -7.80 -2.57
C ASN A 146 -3.03 -8.53 -1.61
N TYR A 147 -3.31 -8.44 -0.31
CA TYR A 147 -2.63 -9.17 0.76
C TYR A 147 -3.63 -9.44 1.89
N ARG A 148 -3.40 -10.44 2.73
CA ARG A 148 -4.32 -10.80 3.82
C ARG A 148 -4.42 -9.68 4.86
N LEU A 149 -5.63 -9.46 5.38
CA LEU A 149 -6.01 -8.34 6.24
C LEU A 149 -6.53 -8.81 7.59
N GLY A 150 -6.44 -7.94 8.59
CA GLY A 150 -6.99 -8.18 9.93
C GLY A 150 -6.55 -9.51 10.52
N PRO A 151 -7.48 -10.28 11.11
CA PRO A 151 -7.14 -11.56 11.74
C PRO A 151 -6.63 -12.63 10.77
N MET A 152 -6.83 -12.46 9.46
CA MET A 152 -6.26 -13.37 8.45
C MET A 152 -4.76 -13.10 8.22
N GLY A 153 -4.32 -11.83 8.36
CA GLY A 153 -2.95 -11.40 8.03
C GLY A 153 -2.02 -11.20 9.23
N PHE A 154 -2.57 -11.13 10.47
CA PHE A 154 -1.80 -10.64 11.62
C PHE A 154 -1.92 -11.51 12.87
N VAL A 155 -2.59 -12.65 12.82
CA VAL A 155 -2.66 -13.56 13.97
C VAL A 155 -1.25 -13.90 14.48
N CYS A 156 -1.10 -13.90 15.80
CA CYS A 156 0.18 -14.21 16.45
C CYS A 156 -0.09 -15.07 17.69
N LEU A 157 0.16 -16.36 17.56
CA LEU A 157 -0.06 -17.37 18.60
C LEU A 157 1.17 -18.28 18.72
N PRO A 158 1.53 -18.74 19.93
CA PRO A 158 2.66 -19.64 20.12
C PRO A 158 2.48 -20.96 19.39
N GLU A 159 1.26 -21.49 19.30
CA GLU A 159 0.95 -22.73 18.59
C GLU A 159 1.28 -22.64 17.10
N LEU A 160 1.10 -21.45 16.48
CA LEU A 160 1.48 -21.21 15.08
C LEU A 160 3.00 -21.09 14.92
N ALA A 161 3.70 -20.54 15.92
CA ALA A 161 5.16 -20.52 15.93
C ALA A 161 5.74 -21.93 16.05
N ASP A 162 5.14 -22.79 16.87
CA ASP A 162 5.52 -24.19 17.01
C ASP A 162 5.32 -24.99 15.71
N GLU A 163 4.22 -24.71 14.96
CA GLU A 163 3.94 -25.37 13.68
C GLU A 163 4.91 -24.95 12.54
N ALA A 164 5.29 -23.66 12.47
CA ALA A 164 5.92 -23.10 11.26
C ALA A 164 7.26 -22.38 11.53
N GLY A 165 7.74 -22.38 12.78
CA GLY A 165 8.99 -21.72 13.20
C GLY A 165 8.88 -20.21 13.40
N SER A 166 7.76 -19.59 13.00
CA SER A 166 7.43 -18.18 13.30
C SER A 166 5.93 -17.95 13.17
N THR A 167 5.44 -16.80 13.67
CA THR A 167 4.03 -16.42 13.66
C THR A 167 3.87 -14.90 13.48
N GLY A 168 2.72 -14.46 13.06
CA GLY A 168 2.48 -13.08 12.68
C GLY A 168 3.03 -12.75 11.29
N ASN A 169 2.98 -11.49 10.89
CA ASN A 169 3.53 -10.97 9.63
C ASN A 169 3.02 -11.64 8.33
N TYR A 170 1.94 -12.42 8.36
CA TYR A 170 1.44 -13.11 7.15
C TYR A 170 1.11 -12.12 6.05
N ALA A 171 0.54 -10.95 6.38
CA ALA A 171 0.28 -9.86 5.45
C ALA A 171 1.56 -9.34 4.77
N PHE A 172 2.65 -9.17 5.51
CA PHE A 172 3.93 -8.71 4.96
C PHE A 172 4.62 -9.80 4.15
N LEU A 173 4.46 -11.06 4.53
CA LEU A 173 4.96 -12.20 3.76
C LEU A 173 4.18 -12.38 2.45
N ASP A 174 2.87 -12.07 2.41
CA ASP A 174 2.10 -12.01 1.16
C ASP A 174 2.63 -10.92 0.23
N GLN A 175 2.91 -9.72 0.77
CA GLN A 175 3.50 -8.62 0.01
C GLN A 175 4.89 -8.98 -0.53
N LEU A 176 5.71 -9.67 0.26
CA LEU A 176 7.00 -10.20 -0.16
C LEU A 176 6.84 -11.22 -1.28
N ALA A 177 5.89 -12.16 -1.16
CA ALA A 177 5.62 -13.18 -2.19
C ALA A 177 5.15 -12.53 -3.50
N ALA A 178 4.29 -11.51 -3.45
CA ALA A 178 3.88 -10.73 -4.61
C ALA A 178 5.07 -10.05 -5.29
N LEU A 179 5.95 -9.42 -4.51
CA LEU A 179 7.15 -8.76 -5.02
C LEU A 179 8.12 -9.77 -5.66
N GLN A 180 8.30 -10.94 -5.06
CA GLN A 180 9.12 -12.02 -5.63
C GLN A 180 8.52 -12.55 -6.93
N TRP A 181 7.19 -12.73 -6.99
CA TRP A 181 6.50 -13.13 -8.21
C TRP A 181 6.68 -12.08 -9.32
N VAL A 182 6.53 -10.79 -9.01
CA VAL A 182 6.76 -9.69 -9.96
C VAL A 182 8.19 -9.74 -10.47
N ARG A 183 9.19 -9.87 -9.63
CA ARG A 183 10.59 -9.98 -10.06
C ARG A 183 10.84 -11.14 -11.03
N ALA A 184 10.18 -12.26 -10.81
CA ALA A 184 10.33 -13.44 -11.66
C ALA A 184 9.64 -13.31 -13.02
N ASN A 185 8.55 -12.53 -13.12
CA ASN A 185 7.64 -12.56 -14.27
C ASN A 185 7.55 -11.23 -15.04
N ILE A 186 7.93 -10.08 -14.44
CA ILE A 186 7.62 -8.75 -14.97
C ILE A 186 8.29 -8.45 -16.31
N ALA A 187 9.40 -9.14 -16.64
CA ALA A 187 10.05 -9.00 -17.94
C ALA A 187 9.12 -9.38 -19.10
N ALA A 188 8.19 -10.33 -18.91
CA ALA A 188 7.19 -10.68 -19.90
C ALA A 188 6.22 -9.52 -20.25
N PHE A 189 6.13 -8.54 -19.38
CA PHE A 189 5.32 -7.32 -19.53
C PHE A 189 6.18 -6.10 -19.88
N GLY A 190 7.45 -6.31 -20.27
CA GLY A 190 8.40 -5.25 -20.59
C GLY A 190 9.09 -4.60 -19.41
N GLY A 191 8.79 -5.02 -18.16
CA GLY A 191 9.32 -4.42 -16.94
C GLY A 191 10.74 -4.86 -16.60
N ASP A 192 11.48 -4.00 -15.88
CA ASP A 192 12.81 -4.31 -15.33
C ASP A 192 12.70 -4.81 -13.90
N ALA A 193 12.97 -6.09 -13.67
CA ALA A 193 13.02 -6.70 -12.34
C ALA A 193 14.04 -6.07 -11.38
N ASN A 194 15.01 -5.30 -11.89
CA ASN A 194 16.00 -4.59 -11.09
C ASN A 194 15.66 -3.10 -10.89
N ASN A 195 14.59 -2.62 -11.52
CA ASN A 195 14.12 -1.23 -11.41
C ASN A 195 12.68 -1.16 -10.88
N ILE A 196 12.47 -1.70 -9.69
CA ILE A 196 11.17 -1.69 -9.00
C ILE A 196 11.15 -0.58 -7.96
N THR A 197 10.13 0.28 -8.02
CA THR A 197 9.76 1.25 -6.99
C THR A 197 8.58 0.68 -6.22
N ILE A 198 8.74 0.38 -4.93
CA ILE A 198 7.61 0.05 -4.07
C ILE A 198 6.93 1.34 -3.60
N MET A 199 5.61 1.38 -3.64
CA MET A 199 4.81 2.54 -3.25
C MET A 199 3.65 2.11 -2.37
N GLY A 200 3.31 2.90 -1.37
CA GLY A 200 2.14 2.68 -0.54
C GLY A 200 1.61 3.95 0.11
N GLN A 201 0.35 3.94 0.50
CA GLN A 201 -0.30 5.02 1.22
C GLN A 201 -0.90 4.47 2.52
N SER A 202 -0.87 5.27 3.61
CA SER A 202 -1.43 4.86 4.91
C SER A 202 -0.81 3.55 5.41
N ALA A 203 -1.61 2.54 5.72
CA ALA A 203 -1.12 1.19 6.05
C ALA A 203 -0.22 0.59 4.94
N GLY A 204 -0.44 0.95 3.67
CA GLY A 204 0.45 0.59 2.57
C GLY A 204 1.83 1.26 2.68
N ALA A 205 1.90 2.53 3.09
CA ALA A 205 3.17 3.21 3.38
C ALA A 205 3.87 2.61 4.61
N MET A 206 3.10 2.23 5.62
CA MET A 206 3.62 1.48 6.77
C MET A 206 4.13 0.10 6.35
N SER A 207 3.49 -0.55 5.37
CA SER A 207 4.00 -1.79 4.75
C SER A 207 5.33 -1.55 4.04
N VAL A 208 5.43 -0.49 3.23
CA VAL A 208 6.70 -0.08 2.59
C VAL A 208 7.79 0.10 3.65
N GLN A 209 7.48 0.76 4.77
CA GLN A 209 8.44 0.88 5.88
C GLN A 209 8.89 -0.48 6.42
N GLN A 210 7.98 -1.44 6.65
CA GLN A 210 8.37 -2.76 7.14
C GLN A 210 9.25 -3.51 6.11
N LEU A 211 8.95 -3.36 4.82
CA LEU A 211 9.78 -3.92 3.75
C LEU A 211 11.19 -3.31 3.71
N VAL A 212 11.35 -2.00 3.87
CA VAL A 212 12.68 -1.36 3.87
C VAL A 212 13.47 -1.60 5.16
N LEU A 213 12.83 -2.07 6.23
CA LEU A 213 13.47 -2.45 7.48
C LEU A 213 13.80 -3.95 7.53
N SER A 214 13.19 -4.77 6.68
CA SER A 214 13.37 -6.22 6.67
C SER A 214 14.64 -6.62 5.92
N PRO A 215 15.54 -7.43 6.50
CA PRO A 215 16.76 -7.85 5.81
C PRO A 215 16.52 -8.79 4.63
N ILE A 216 15.41 -9.56 4.64
CA ILE A 216 15.12 -10.53 3.57
C ILE A 216 14.56 -9.90 2.28
N THR A 217 14.23 -8.60 2.31
CA THR A 217 13.77 -7.87 1.13
C THR A 217 14.89 -7.09 0.42
N ARG A 218 16.10 -7.15 0.96
CA ARG A 218 17.26 -6.41 0.42
C ARG A 218 17.54 -6.81 -1.05
N GLY A 219 17.62 -5.80 -1.92
CA GLY A 219 17.83 -5.98 -3.34
C GLY A 219 16.60 -6.41 -4.15
N LEU A 220 15.41 -6.50 -3.53
CA LEU A 220 14.18 -6.82 -4.26
C LEU A 220 13.55 -5.59 -4.94
N PHE A 221 13.86 -4.41 -4.49
CA PHE A 221 13.45 -3.12 -5.06
C PHE A 221 14.57 -2.10 -4.95
N SER A 222 14.50 -1.04 -5.71
CA SER A 222 15.55 -0.03 -5.82
C SER A 222 15.13 1.36 -5.35
N LYS A 223 13.85 1.59 -5.10
CA LYS A 223 13.27 2.88 -4.66
C LYS A 223 12.01 2.65 -3.85
N ALA A 224 11.62 3.62 -3.02
CA ALA A 224 10.41 3.53 -2.23
C ALA A 224 9.65 4.87 -2.13
N VAL A 225 8.32 4.78 -2.08
CA VAL A 225 7.40 5.91 -1.93
C VAL A 225 6.46 5.64 -0.76
N MET A 226 6.42 6.54 0.21
CA MET A 226 5.59 6.44 1.41
C MET A 226 4.68 7.67 1.52
N SER A 227 3.38 7.49 1.28
CA SER A 227 2.35 8.54 1.42
C SER A 227 1.57 8.38 2.72
N SER A 228 1.50 9.43 3.52
CA SER A 228 0.67 9.48 4.74
C SER A 228 0.91 8.31 5.70
N GLY A 229 2.17 7.92 5.86
CA GLY A 229 2.60 6.82 6.73
C GLY A 229 4.07 6.47 6.51
N GLY A 230 4.60 5.56 7.32
CA GLY A 230 6.02 5.21 7.25
C GLY A 230 6.95 6.26 7.86
N GLY A 231 8.21 6.28 7.44
CA GLY A 231 9.22 7.17 8.01
C GLY A 231 9.78 6.70 9.36
N VAL A 232 10.35 7.60 10.17
CA VAL A 232 10.79 7.26 11.53
C VAL A 232 9.57 7.25 12.45
N SER A 233 8.81 6.17 12.40
CA SER A 233 7.52 6.07 13.07
C SER A 233 7.59 5.37 14.42
N GLN A 234 6.85 5.92 15.37
CA GLN A 234 6.51 5.29 16.65
C GLN A 234 5.16 4.54 16.58
N MET A 235 4.37 4.76 15.51
CA MET A 235 2.98 4.33 15.43
C MET A 235 2.85 2.83 15.09
N LEU A 236 3.74 2.30 14.27
CA LEU A 236 3.74 0.89 13.91
C LEU A 236 5.11 0.28 14.21
N ARG A 237 5.30 -0.13 15.45
CA ARG A 237 6.52 -0.77 15.91
C ARG A 237 6.36 -2.28 15.97
N ALA A 238 7.24 -3.00 15.30
CA ALA A 238 7.38 -4.42 15.53
C ALA A 238 7.73 -4.67 17.01
N LYS A 239 7.00 -5.58 17.64
CA LYS A 239 7.24 -6.03 19.02
C LYS A 239 7.57 -7.51 19.00
N PRO A 240 8.24 -8.06 20.04
CA PRO A 240 8.38 -9.50 20.18
C PRO A 240 7.02 -10.23 20.09
N ALA A 241 7.01 -11.44 19.53
CA ALA A 241 5.78 -12.20 19.31
C ALA A 241 4.97 -12.39 20.61
N GLU A 242 5.66 -12.59 21.73
CA GLU A 242 5.07 -12.80 23.05
C GLU A 242 4.19 -11.61 23.51
N ALA A 243 4.51 -10.40 23.04
CA ALA A 243 3.72 -9.20 23.36
C ALA A 243 2.30 -9.22 22.74
N HIS A 244 2.08 -10.08 21.74
CA HIS A 244 0.81 -10.21 21.04
C HIS A 244 -0.02 -11.42 21.50
N TYR A 245 0.58 -12.39 22.17
CA TYR A 245 -0.08 -13.66 22.52
C TYR A 245 -1.32 -13.48 23.38
N LEU A 246 -1.28 -12.56 24.37
CA LEU A 246 -2.43 -12.32 25.23
C LEU A 246 -3.64 -11.82 24.42
N PHE A 247 -3.43 -10.88 23.53
CA PHE A 247 -4.48 -10.36 22.66
C PHE A 247 -5.13 -11.48 21.85
N TRP A 248 -4.32 -12.29 21.16
CA TRP A 248 -4.84 -13.34 20.29
C TRP A 248 -5.46 -14.51 21.03
N LYS A 249 -5.00 -14.81 22.25
CA LYS A 249 -5.67 -15.76 23.14
C LYS A 249 -7.05 -15.25 23.56
N GLN A 250 -7.18 -13.97 23.87
CA GLN A 250 -8.48 -13.37 24.17
C GLN A 250 -9.43 -13.40 22.95
N VAL A 251 -8.91 -13.22 21.72
CA VAL A 251 -9.71 -13.38 20.50
C VAL A 251 -10.21 -14.83 20.36
N MET A 252 -9.34 -15.79 20.60
CA MET A 252 -9.68 -17.21 20.55
C MET A 252 -10.74 -17.60 21.59
N GLU A 253 -10.61 -17.09 22.82
CA GLU A 253 -11.59 -17.26 23.90
C GLU A 253 -12.94 -16.59 23.56
N ALA A 254 -12.92 -15.36 23.04
CA ALA A 254 -14.11 -14.63 22.59
C ALA A 254 -14.85 -15.35 21.46
N ALA A 255 -14.12 -16.11 20.63
CA ALA A 255 -14.68 -16.98 19.60
C ALA A 255 -15.23 -18.31 20.15
N GLY A 256 -15.07 -18.59 21.45
CA GLY A 256 -15.47 -19.86 22.09
C GLY A 256 -14.59 -21.04 21.73
N CYS A 257 -13.35 -20.79 21.28
CA CYS A 257 -12.41 -21.83 20.85
C CYS A 257 -11.40 -22.14 21.97
N SER A 258 -11.12 -23.41 22.17
CA SER A 258 -10.13 -23.91 23.13
C SER A 258 -8.86 -24.41 22.47
N THR A 259 -8.90 -24.67 21.17
CA THR A 259 -7.78 -25.21 20.40
C THR A 259 -7.54 -24.38 19.13
N LEU A 260 -6.30 -24.38 18.63
CA LEU A 260 -5.96 -23.78 17.36
C LEU A 260 -6.78 -24.37 16.19
N ALA A 261 -7.06 -25.67 16.23
CA ALA A 261 -7.85 -26.35 15.20
C ALA A 261 -9.29 -25.79 15.12
N GLU A 262 -9.96 -25.62 16.27
CA GLU A 262 -11.28 -24.98 16.35
C GLU A 262 -11.22 -23.54 15.84
N PHE A 263 -10.21 -22.77 16.26
CA PHE A 263 -10.03 -21.38 15.87
C PHE A 263 -9.77 -21.26 14.36
N ARG A 264 -8.95 -22.15 13.77
CA ARG A 264 -8.67 -22.22 12.34
C ARG A 264 -9.91 -22.62 11.52
N ALA A 265 -10.83 -23.38 12.10
CA ALA A 265 -12.05 -23.84 11.43
C ALA A 265 -13.22 -22.84 11.44
N LEU A 266 -13.10 -21.72 12.16
CA LEU A 266 -14.17 -20.72 12.23
C LEU A 266 -14.55 -20.17 10.85
N ALA A 267 -15.84 -19.92 10.64
CA ALA A 267 -16.26 -19.13 9.49
C ALA A 267 -15.64 -17.71 9.56
N PRO A 268 -15.27 -17.09 8.42
CA PRO A 268 -14.64 -15.76 8.42
C PRO A 268 -15.41 -14.72 9.23
N ALA A 269 -16.74 -14.67 9.11
CA ALA A 269 -17.58 -13.73 9.86
C ALA A 269 -17.44 -13.89 11.39
N GLN A 270 -17.34 -15.13 11.88
CA GLN A 270 -17.17 -15.42 13.31
C GLN A 270 -15.79 -14.95 13.81
N LEU A 271 -14.74 -15.23 13.02
CA LEU A 271 -13.39 -14.80 13.34
C LEU A 271 -13.28 -13.28 13.42
N PHE A 272 -13.82 -12.56 12.42
CA PHE A 272 -13.81 -11.10 12.39
C PHE A 272 -14.65 -10.50 13.53
N ALA A 273 -15.79 -11.10 13.89
CA ALA A 273 -16.62 -10.65 15.00
C ALA A 273 -15.89 -10.80 16.35
N ALA A 274 -15.26 -11.94 16.61
CA ALA A 274 -14.47 -12.17 17.83
C ALA A 274 -13.27 -11.22 17.92
N TRP A 275 -12.54 -11.03 16.82
CA TRP A 275 -11.42 -10.10 16.74
C TRP A 275 -11.87 -8.64 16.99
N ASP A 276 -13.00 -8.22 16.41
CA ASP A 276 -13.52 -6.86 16.60
C ASP A 276 -13.98 -6.63 18.05
N ALA A 277 -14.62 -7.61 18.66
CA ALA A 277 -15.06 -7.56 20.06
C ALA A 277 -13.89 -7.38 21.04
N VAL A 278 -12.72 -7.93 20.74
CA VAL A 278 -11.54 -7.82 21.62
C VAL A 278 -10.75 -6.52 21.34
N ARG A 279 -10.48 -6.18 20.07
CA ARG A 279 -9.65 -5.01 19.72
C ARG A 279 -10.28 -3.67 20.07
N THR A 280 -11.60 -3.63 20.26
CA THR A 280 -12.33 -2.44 20.70
C THR A 280 -12.29 -2.23 22.22
N GLN A 281 -11.82 -3.20 23.00
CA GLN A 281 -11.64 -3.06 24.43
C GLN A 281 -10.50 -2.07 24.74
N PRO A 282 -10.65 -1.20 25.79
CA PRO A 282 -9.67 -0.15 26.07
C PRO A 282 -8.23 -0.63 26.22
N GLN A 283 -8.02 -1.79 26.87
CA GLN A 283 -6.67 -2.37 27.09
C GLN A 283 -6.00 -2.92 25.81
N PHE A 284 -6.79 -3.14 24.76
CA PHE A 284 -6.31 -3.69 23.48
C PHE A 284 -6.43 -2.71 22.31
N LYS A 285 -6.83 -1.45 22.60
CA LYS A 285 -6.98 -0.43 21.55
C LYS A 285 -5.67 -0.25 20.77
N GLY A 286 -5.75 -0.38 19.43
CA GLY A 286 -4.62 -0.26 18.51
C GLY A 286 -3.82 -1.53 18.31
N LEU A 287 -4.24 -2.67 18.92
CA LEU A 287 -3.64 -3.98 18.69
C LEU A 287 -4.37 -4.79 17.60
N GLY A 288 -3.71 -5.85 17.13
CA GLY A 288 -4.29 -6.85 16.24
C GLY A 288 -3.92 -6.74 14.76
N CYS A 289 -3.16 -5.70 14.36
CA CYS A 289 -2.60 -5.56 13.00
C CYS A 289 -1.17 -4.97 13.05
N GLU A 290 -0.38 -5.38 14.02
CA GLU A 290 0.98 -4.86 14.21
C GLU A 290 2.01 -5.84 13.64
N PRO A 291 3.16 -5.34 13.13
CA PRO A 291 4.29 -6.19 12.78
C PRO A 291 4.89 -6.85 14.02
N VAL A 292 5.48 -8.01 13.81
CA VAL A 292 6.08 -8.83 14.85
C VAL A 292 7.57 -9.01 14.59
N VAL A 293 8.40 -8.92 15.64
CA VAL A 293 9.78 -9.40 15.57
C VAL A 293 9.72 -10.93 15.66
N ASP A 294 9.70 -11.57 14.49
CA ASP A 294 9.45 -13.00 14.31
C ASP A 294 10.74 -13.79 14.02
N GLY A 295 11.88 -13.09 13.93
CA GLY A 295 13.17 -13.69 13.57
C GLY A 295 13.30 -14.09 12.09
N ARG A 296 12.25 -13.91 11.29
CA ARG A 296 12.21 -14.26 9.86
C ARG A 296 12.05 -13.03 8.98
N PHE A 297 10.89 -12.36 9.04
CA PHE A 297 10.61 -11.15 8.28
C PHE A 297 11.21 -9.92 8.99
N GLN A 298 11.00 -9.80 10.28
CA GLN A 298 11.62 -8.79 11.14
C GLN A 298 12.52 -9.46 12.17
N VAL A 299 13.82 -9.17 12.13
CA VAL A 299 14.81 -9.73 13.06
C VAL A 299 15.12 -8.78 14.22
N LYS A 300 14.76 -7.51 14.09
CA LYS A 300 14.91 -6.43 15.06
C LYS A 300 13.69 -5.52 15.03
N THR A 301 13.48 -4.78 16.08
CA THR A 301 12.51 -3.66 16.05
C THR A 301 12.95 -2.57 15.07
N GLY A 302 12.02 -1.75 14.59
CA GLY A 302 12.34 -0.63 13.70
C GLY A 302 13.38 0.33 14.30
N PRO A 303 13.23 0.78 15.58
CA PRO A 303 14.25 1.61 16.24
C PRO A 303 15.65 0.97 16.32
N GLU A 304 15.75 -0.32 16.60
CA GLU A 304 17.04 -1.03 16.62
C GLU A 304 17.66 -1.11 15.22
N THR A 305 16.87 -1.39 14.18
CA THR A 305 17.32 -1.40 12.79
C THR A 305 17.85 -0.02 12.38
N LEU A 306 17.11 1.04 12.71
CA LEU A 306 17.52 2.43 12.41
C LEU A 306 18.74 2.89 13.23
N ALA A 307 18.86 2.45 14.48
CA ALA A 307 20.03 2.77 15.33
C ALA A 307 21.30 2.07 14.81
N ALA A 308 21.15 0.90 14.19
CA ALA A 308 22.23 0.15 13.56
C ALA A 308 22.52 0.58 12.11
N ASP A 309 21.74 1.52 11.56
CA ASP A 309 21.82 1.96 10.16
C ASP A 309 21.64 0.82 9.14
N GLU A 310 20.76 -0.13 9.46
CA GLU A 310 20.52 -1.33 8.67
C GLU A 310 19.28 -1.25 7.75
N GLN A 311 18.56 -0.13 7.72
CA GLN A 311 17.50 0.11 6.73
C GLN A 311 18.06 0.09 5.29
N HIS A 312 17.19 -0.09 4.31
CA HIS A 312 17.66 -0.04 2.92
C HIS A 312 18.09 1.38 2.53
N HIS A 313 19.32 1.55 2.07
CA HIS A 313 19.84 2.81 1.54
C HIS A 313 19.52 2.91 0.04
N ILE A 314 18.35 3.45 -0.26
CA ILE A 314 17.80 3.67 -1.60
C ILE A 314 17.16 5.05 -1.66
N PRO A 315 16.86 5.62 -2.84
CA PRO A 315 16.09 6.84 -2.96
C PRO A 315 14.66 6.71 -2.43
N TYR A 316 14.13 7.78 -1.78
CA TYR A 316 12.79 7.82 -1.21
C TYR A 316 12.01 9.05 -1.68
N LEU A 317 10.70 8.86 -1.93
CA LEU A 317 9.70 9.92 -1.83
C LEU A 317 8.88 9.68 -0.58
N ILE A 318 8.67 10.71 0.25
CA ILE A 318 7.84 10.60 1.44
C ILE A 318 7.04 11.88 1.65
N GLY A 319 5.76 11.78 1.98
CA GLY A 319 4.94 12.96 2.21
C GLY A 319 3.55 12.63 2.75
N PHE A 320 2.72 13.67 2.83
CA PHE A 320 1.42 13.60 3.48
C PHE A 320 0.52 14.75 3.02
N THR A 321 -0.75 14.73 3.48
CA THR A 321 -1.79 15.73 3.17
C THR A 321 -2.00 16.70 4.33
N SER A 322 -2.53 17.90 4.08
CA SER A 322 -2.67 18.96 5.10
C SER A 322 -3.71 18.63 6.17
N GLU A 323 -4.81 17.98 5.82
CA GLU A 323 -5.87 17.51 6.72
C GLU A 323 -5.79 15.99 6.94
N ASP A 324 -4.55 15.50 7.08
CA ASP A 324 -4.26 14.08 7.37
C ASP A 324 -4.67 13.70 8.80
N ILE A 325 -4.61 12.41 9.15
CA ILE A 325 -5.00 11.89 10.47
C ILE A 325 -4.16 12.51 11.58
N VAL A 326 -2.83 12.61 11.39
CA VAL A 326 -1.88 13.16 12.39
C VAL A 326 -0.78 13.98 11.70
N PRO A 327 -1.12 15.04 10.95
CA PRO A 327 -0.20 15.69 10.03
C PRO A 327 1.10 16.23 10.68
N PRO A 328 1.14 16.77 11.93
CA PRO A 328 2.40 17.19 12.53
C PRO A 328 3.37 16.03 12.76
N TYR A 329 2.83 14.85 13.14
CA TYR A 329 3.66 13.66 13.35
C TYR A 329 4.16 13.08 12.03
N LEU A 330 3.31 13.08 10.99
CA LEU A 330 3.71 12.64 9.65
C LEU A 330 4.84 13.50 9.08
N TYR A 331 4.76 14.81 9.27
CA TYR A 331 5.85 15.73 8.89
C TYR A 331 7.17 15.39 9.59
N GLN A 332 7.13 15.25 10.92
CA GLN A 332 8.32 14.91 11.69
C GLN A 332 8.91 13.55 11.27
N MET A 333 8.06 12.55 11.11
CA MET A 333 8.48 11.20 10.68
C MET A 333 9.13 11.22 9.30
N ALA A 334 8.57 12.00 8.36
CA ALA A 334 9.12 12.15 7.02
C ALA A 334 10.46 12.89 7.03
N GLN A 335 10.55 13.97 7.81
CA GLN A 335 11.78 14.77 7.97
C GLN A 335 12.92 13.94 8.55
N ASP A 336 12.65 13.20 9.64
CA ASP A 336 13.64 12.34 10.28
C ASP A 336 14.09 11.19 9.37
N TRP A 337 13.19 10.68 8.51
CA TRP A 337 13.54 9.67 7.52
C TRP A 337 14.47 10.24 6.45
N CYS A 338 14.13 11.38 5.88
CA CYS A 338 14.95 12.04 4.86
C CYS A 338 16.32 12.42 5.38
N ALA A 339 16.40 12.90 6.62
CA ALA A 339 17.68 13.28 7.24
C ALA A 339 18.65 12.09 7.41
N ARG A 340 18.12 10.86 7.45
CA ARG A 340 18.91 9.61 7.57
C ARG A 340 19.25 8.97 6.23
N ASN A 341 18.48 9.25 5.19
CA ASN A 341 18.60 8.58 3.92
C ASN A 341 18.87 9.61 2.81
N ALA A 342 20.04 9.56 2.20
CA ALA A 342 20.38 10.40 1.06
C ALA A 342 19.38 10.20 -0.09
N ASP A 343 19.31 11.16 -1.01
CA ASP A 343 18.43 11.15 -2.18
C ASP A 343 16.95 10.98 -1.82
N SER A 344 16.53 11.56 -0.68
CA SER A 344 15.16 11.55 -0.21
C SER A 344 14.48 12.88 -0.45
N TYR A 345 13.23 12.83 -0.90
CA TYR A 345 12.43 13.98 -1.30
C TYR A 345 11.13 14.00 -0.52
N GLY A 346 10.77 15.16 0.04
CA GLY A 346 9.55 15.33 0.83
C GLY A 346 8.48 16.11 0.05
N TRP A 347 7.20 15.68 0.13
CA TRP A 347 6.08 16.47 -0.40
C TRP A 347 5.04 16.75 0.67
N PHE A 348 4.32 17.85 0.45
CA PHE A 348 3.16 18.27 1.24
C PHE A 348 2.02 18.62 0.28
N PHE A 349 0.92 17.85 0.36
CA PHE A 349 -0.25 18.04 -0.48
C PHE A 349 -1.31 18.85 0.27
N ASP A 350 -1.68 20.03 -0.25
CA ASP A 350 -2.64 20.94 0.37
C ASP A 350 -3.72 21.43 -0.61
N ARG A 351 -4.01 20.66 -1.66
CA ARG A 351 -5.09 20.94 -2.60
C ARG A 351 -6.44 20.68 -1.93
N GLN A 352 -7.24 21.72 -1.75
CA GLN A 352 -8.66 21.60 -1.42
C GLN A 352 -9.36 20.86 -2.56
N LEU A 353 -9.84 19.62 -2.34
CA LEU A 353 -10.57 18.90 -3.37
C LEU A 353 -11.92 19.57 -3.64
N PRO A 354 -12.34 19.72 -4.92
CA PRO A 354 -13.63 20.29 -5.23
C PRO A 354 -14.79 19.36 -4.83
N GLY A 355 -15.98 19.96 -4.56
CA GLY A 355 -17.20 19.21 -4.24
C GLY A 355 -17.61 19.20 -2.77
N ASP A 356 -16.69 19.47 -1.85
CA ASP A 356 -16.94 19.73 -0.43
C ASP A 356 -15.84 20.64 0.15
N ASP A 357 -15.89 20.90 1.46
CA ASP A 357 -14.98 21.79 2.18
C ASP A 357 -14.01 21.02 3.13
N ARG A 358 -13.76 19.74 2.84
CA ARG A 358 -12.96 18.85 3.71
C ARG A 358 -11.46 18.97 3.55
N GLY A 359 -10.98 19.87 2.69
CA GLY A 359 -9.56 20.09 2.47
C GLY A 359 -8.86 18.95 1.73
N ALA A 360 -7.57 18.80 2.01
CA ALA A 360 -6.75 17.70 1.53
C ALA A 360 -6.71 16.59 2.59
N TRP A 361 -7.82 15.88 2.73
CA TRP A 361 -8.01 14.81 3.70
C TRP A 361 -7.11 13.59 3.43
N HIS A 362 -6.96 12.73 4.43
CA HIS A 362 -6.17 11.50 4.33
C HIS A 362 -6.54 10.65 3.12
N SER A 363 -5.61 10.36 2.23
CA SER A 363 -5.75 9.64 0.95
C SER A 363 -6.29 10.45 -0.24
N SER A 364 -6.54 11.75 -0.08
CA SER A 364 -7.08 12.59 -1.16
C SER A 364 -6.11 12.78 -2.34
N ASP A 365 -4.82 12.70 -2.09
CA ASP A 365 -3.74 12.80 -3.07
C ASP A 365 -3.66 11.58 -4.02
N LEU A 366 -4.29 10.45 -3.66
CA LEU A 366 -4.26 9.24 -4.47
C LEU A 366 -4.86 9.43 -5.86
N TRP A 367 -5.96 10.16 -5.98
CA TRP A 367 -6.56 10.48 -7.28
C TRP A 367 -5.55 11.15 -8.23
N TYR A 368 -4.69 12.01 -7.69
CA TYR A 368 -3.68 12.75 -8.43
C TYR A 368 -2.46 11.88 -8.77
N TRP A 369 -1.95 11.12 -7.80
CA TRP A 369 -0.80 10.23 -8.03
C TRP A 369 -1.09 9.13 -9.05
N PHE A 370 -2.33 8.63 -9.09
CA PHE A 370 -2.72 7.59 -10.05
C PHE A 370 -3.20 8.16 -11.40
N GLY A 371 -3.52 9.46 -11.46
CA GLY A 371 -4.08 10.09 -12.65
C GLY A 371 -5.49 9.63 -12.97
N THR A 372 -6.26 9.21 -11.95
CA THR A 372 -7.58 8.60 -12.08
C THR A 372 -8.72 9.53 -11.68
N LEU A 373 -8.52 10.84 -11.78
CA LEU A 373 -9.52 11.89 -11.44
C LEU A 373 -10.90 11.63 -12.08
N ALA A 374 -10.92 11.08 -13.29
CA ALA A 374 -12.16 10.82 -14.04
C ALA A 374 -13.03 9.72 -13.40
N HIS A 375 -12.51 8.90 -12.51
CA HIS A 375 -13.27 7.87 -11.80
C HIS A 375 -13.98 8.41 -10.54
N CYS A 376 -13.63 9.61 -10.13
CA CYS A 376 -14.19 10.27 -8.96
C CYS A 376 -15.49 11.02 -9.30
N TRP A 377 -16.39 11.14 -8.32
CA TRP A 377 -17.61 11.93 -8.43
C TRP A 377 -17.38 13.45 -8.38
N ARG A 378 -16.18 13.87 -7.93
CA ARG A 378 -15.83 15.27 -7.70
C ARG A 378 -15.70 16.06 -9.00
N PRO A 379 -16.15 17.33 -9.07
CA PRO A 379 -16.06 18.15 -10.25
C PRO A 379 -14.65 18.75 -10.40
N PHE A 380 -13.68 17.89 -10.69
CA PHE A 380 -12.30 18.31 -10.93
C PHE A 380 -12.20 19.30 -12.10
N THR A 381 -11.28 20.24 -11.98
CA THR A 381 -11.05 21.34 -12.92
C THR A 381 -9.76 21.11 -13.72
N GLU A 382 -9.48 22.04 -14.66
CA GLU A 382 -8.21 22.05 -15.39
C GLU A 382 -7.00 22.18 -14.44
N LYS A 383 -7.14 22.91 -13.32
CA LYS A 383 -6.11 23.02 -12.27
C LYS A 383 -5.79 21.64 -11.68
N ASP A 384 -6.81 20.85 -11.39
CA ASP A 384 -6.63 19.49 -10.83
C ASP A 384 -5.99 18.54 -11.83
N THR A 385 -6.40 18.62 -13.09
CA THR A 385 -5.82 17.83 -14.19
C THR A 385 -4.34 18.17 -14.40
N ALA A 386 -3.99 19.45 -14.39
CA ALA A 386 -2.61 19.92 -14.52
C ALA A 386 -1.75 19.47 -13.32
N LEU A 387 -2.26 19.61 -12.09
CA LEU A 387 -1.56 19.17 -10.89
C LEU A 387 -1.36 17.64 -10.89
N SER A 388 -2.39 16.88 -11.26
CA SER A 388 -2.28 15.42 -11.38
C SER A 388 -1.23 15.01 -12.43
N ALA A 389 -1.24 15.63 -13.61
CA ALA A 389 -0.23 15.37 -14.64
C ALA A 389 1.19 15.64 -14.12
N GLN A 390 1.40 16.74 -13.41
CA GLN A 390 2.68 17.08 -12.81
C GLN A 390 3.11 16.08 -11.75
N MET A 391 2.21 15.64 -10.86
CA MET A 391 2.49 14.64 -9.84
C MET A 391 2.85 13.28 -10.46
N VAL A 392 2.14 12.87 -11.50
CA VAL A 392 2.45 11.67 -12.28
C VAL A 392 3.83 11.77 -12.93
N ASP A 393 4.19 12.92 -13.49
CA ASP A 393 5.52 13.12 -14.11
C ASP A 393 6.64 13.02 -13.06
N TYR A 394 6.49 13.62 -11.89
CA TYR A 394 7.44 13.45 -10.77
C TYR A 394 7.59 11.98 -10.37
N LEU A 395 6.49 11.27 -10.16
CA LEU A 395 6.51 9.87 -9.75
C LEU A 395 7.17 8.97 -10.80
N THR A 396 6.83 9.15 -12.07
CA THR A 396 7.38 8.33 -13.15
C THR A 396 8.85 8.65 -13.44
N ASN A 397 9.28 9.91 -13.31
CA ASN A 397 10.70 10.28 -13.37
C ASN A 397 11.49 9.64 -12.22
N PHE A 398 10.94 9.70 -11.00
CA PHE A 398 11.53 9.03 -9.84
C PHE A 398 11.62 7.51 -10.05
N ALA A 399 10.58 6.89 -10.55
CA ALA A 399 10.59 5.45 -10.87
C ALA A 399 11.66 5.08 -11.90
N LYS A 400 11.91 5.94 -12.88
CA LYS A 400 12.96 5.75 -13.89
C LYS A 400 14.36 5.84 -13.32
N THR A 401 14.62 6.87 -12.51
CA THR A 401 16.01 7.30 -12.21
C THR A 401 16.34 7.41 -10.72
N GLY A 402 15.36 7.45 -9.81
CA GLY A 402 15.52 7.81 -8.41
C GLY A 402 15.51 9.34 -8.18
N ASN A 403 15.37 10.13 -9.24
CA ASN A 403 15.26 11.58 -9.18
C ASN A 403 13.90 12.00 -9.79
N PRO A 404 13.02 12.72 -9.05
CA PRO A 404 11.70 13.10 -9.56
C PRO A 404 11.75 14.23 -10.58
N ASN A 405 12.83 14.98 -10.68
CA ASN A 405 12.94 16.18 -11.51
C ASN A 405 12.86 15.88 -13.02
N GLY A 406 12.36 16.85 -13.79
CA GLY A 406 12.23 16.83 -15.24
C GLY A 406 12.33 18.24 -15.81
N THR A 407 12.45 18.36 -17.15
CA THR A 407 12.74 19.62 -17.84
C THR A 407 11.70 20.71 -17.57
N ASP A 408 10.41 20.33 -17.52
CA ASP A 408 9.30 21.27 -17.41
C ASP A 408 8.64 21.24 -16.01
N LEU A 409 9.32 20.67 -15.01
CA LEU A 409 8.84 20.57 -13.65
C LEU A 409 9.57 21.58 -12.74
N PRO A 410 8.88 22.22 -11.78
CA PRO A 410 9.54 22.93 -10.70
C PRO A 410 10.56 22.04 -10.00
N GLN A 411 11.71 22.61 -9.64
CA GLN A 411 12.81 21.84 -9.05
C GLN A 411 12.39 21.30 -7.67
N TRP A 412 12.41 20.00 -7.51
CA TRP A 412 12.24 19.30 -6.25
C TRP A 412 13.59 19.01 -5.63
N GLN A 413 13.89 19.66 -4.51
CA GLN A 413 15.16 19.49 -3.79
C GLN A 413 15.07 18.34 -2.79
N THR A 414 16.20 17.67 -2.53
CA THR A 414 16.29 16.67 -1.47
C THR A 414 16.12 17.30 -0.11
N VAL A 415 15.44 16.59 0.79
CA VAL A 415 15.31 17.01 2.19
C VAL A 415 16.51 16.49 2.99
N THR A 416 17.13 17.37 3.74
CA THR A 416 18.30 17.07 4.60
C THR A 416 18.11 17.71 5.98
N ALA A 417 19.05 17.52 6.89
CA ALA A 417 19.02 18.22 8.18
C ALA A 417 19.11 19.76 8.05
N GLN A 418 19.67 20.28 6.93
CA GLN A 418 19.83 21.72 6.66
C GLN A 418 18.75 22.24 5.70
N GLN A 419 18.26 21.42 4.78
CA GLN A 419 17.19 21.74 3.83
C GLN A 419 15.94 20.98 4.25
N THR A 420 15.01 21.65 4.91
CA THR A 420 13.80 21.08 5.51
C THR A 420 12.51 21.41 4.76
N ASP A 421 12.60 22.17 3.66
CA ASP A 421 11.46 22.47 2.81
C ASP A 421 10.96 21.22 2.06
N PHE A 422 9.66 21.13 1.91
CA PHE A 422 8.98 20.08 1.13
C PHE A 422 8.44 20.68 -0.16
N LEU A 423 8.26 19.84 -1.18
CA LEU A 423 7.54 20.25 -2.38
C LEU A 423 6.06 20.44 -2.03
N ARG A 424 5.57 21.67 -2.21
CA ARG A 424 4.17 22.03 -2.01
C ARG A 424 3.38 21.70 -3.28
N LEU A 425 2.36 20.85 -3.12
CA LEU A 425 1.50 20.35 -4.19
C LEU A 425 0.04 20.70 -3.85
N GLY A 426 -0.53 21.76 -4.47
CA GLY A 426 -1.88 22.13 -4.05
C GLY A 426 -2.45 23.43 -4.56
N GLU A 427 -2.84 24.33 -3.66
CA GLU A 427 -3.56 25.56 -4.02
C GLU A 427 -2.67 26.57 -4.73
N GLU A 428 -1.46 26.73 -4.27
CA GLU A 428 -0.44 27.56 -4.91
C GLU A 428 0.25 26.81 -6.05
N PRO A 429 0.91 27.50 -6.99
CA PRO A 429 1.79 26.84 -7.94
C PRO A 429 2.84 25.99 -7.21
N THR A 430 3.15 24.82 -7.77
CA THR A 430 4.12 23.88 -7.18
C THR A 430 5.48 24.57 -6.92
N HIS A 431 5.95 24.51 -5.68
CA HIS A 431 7.22 25.14 -5.26
C HIS A 431 7.79 24.43 -4.02
N MET A 432 9.08 24.63 -3.76
CA MET A 432 9.67 24.26 -2.47
C MET A 432 9.26 25.27 -1.41
N GLY A 433 8.82 24.79 -0.25
CA GLY A 433 8.40 25.65 0.85
C GLY A 433 8.38 24.97 2.19
N SER A 434 8.49 25.79 3.24
CA SER A 434 8.40 25.29 4.61
C SER A 434 6.99 24.81 4.93
N VAL A 435 6.91 23.81 5.81
CA VAL A 435 5.66 23.32 6.38
C VAL A 435 5.39 24.02 7.70
N ASP A 436 4.23 24.68 7.79
CA ASP A 436 3.82 25.37 9.02
C ASP A 436 3.28 24.37 10.06
N VAL A 437 4.17 23.95 10.96
CA VAL A 437 3.85 22.99 12.03
C VAL A 437 2.77 23.50 12.98
N GLN A 438 2.70 24.83 13.22
CA GLN A 438 1.66 25.42 14.09
C GLN A 438 0.28 25.30 13.44
N LYS A 439 0.20 25.52 12.13
CA LYS A 439 -1.02 25.31 11.37
C LYS A 439 -1.42 23.82 11.38
N LEU A 440 -0.48 22.89 11.22
CA LEU A 440 -0.76 21.46 11.30
C LEU A 440 -1.29 21.03 12.68
N LEU A 441 -0.70 21.57 13.77
CA LEU A 441 -1.17 21.33 15.13
C LEU A 441 -2.59 21.88 15.35
N TRP A 442 -2.86 23.07 14.84
CA TRP A 442 -4.20 23.65 14.89
C TRP A 442 -5.21 22.81 14.11
N THR A 443 -4.85 22.38 12.89
CA THR A 443 -5.70 21.51 12.06
C THR A 443 -6.04 20.21 12.78
N MET A 444 -5.03 19.51 13.33
CA MET A 444 -5.24 18.26 14.07
C MET A 444 -6.19 18.42 15.29
N GLN A 445 -6.19 19.60 15.92
CA GLN A 445 -7.02 19.87 17.10
C GLN A 445 -8.43 20.33 16.76
N ASN A 446 -8.64 20.96 15.61
CA ASN A 446 -9.88 21.69 15.30
C ASN A 446 -10.63 21.15 14.07
N VAL A 447 -9.97 20.36 13.22
CA VAL A 447 -10.58 19.75 12.02
C VAL A 447 -10.74 18.26 12.28
N PRO A 448 -11.97 17.72 12.40
CA PRO A 448 -12.17 16.28 12.58
C PRO A 448 -11.57 15.50 11.39
N ALA A 449 -10.89 14.41 11.69
CA ALA A 449 -10.43 13.51 10.64
C ALA A 449 -11.63 12.92 9.90
N VAL A 450 -11.50 12.79 8.59
CA VAL A 450 -12.56 12.24 7.75
C VAL A 450 -12.76 10.75 8.06
N GLY A 451 -14.00 10.36 8.32
CA GLY A 451 -14.35 8.95 8.62
C GLY A 451 -14.39 8.58 10.10
N GLU A 452 -14.22 9.55 11.00
CA GLU A 452 -14.51 9.40 12.43
C GLU A 452 -15.98 9.67 12.78
#